data_93fa1969218fe8fc4fab29da6b3d0c43
#
_entry.id   93fa1969218fe8fc4fab29da6b3d0c43
#
_cell.length_a   1.000
_cell.length_b   1.000
_cell.length_c   1.000
_cell.angle_alpha   90.00
_cell.angle_beta   90.00
_cell.angle_gamma   90.00
#
_symmetry.space_group_name_H-M   'P 1'
#
loop_
_entity.id
_entity.type
_entity.pdbx_description
1 polymer ?
#
loop_
_entity_poly.entity_id
_entity_poly.type
_entity_poly.pdbx_seq_one_letter_code
_entity_poly.pdbx_strand_id
1 'polypeptide(L)'
;MIFSRKQLKHLRRDAKNALLFGWHAPRAAERIFIAPSAVVTYAQRSPSRSDTGRVLSGNWDLQVKPLDEHPKVRYCINRFVRGQSWEEAGAIEHAKKLLDKRGSADGRRSWAEISRRLEEIDKLYSELKETRRLKTSAEFLNQASSREDSGVYIHIDRFGRPIFGGKGCHRFAICKILDIPVIPAQLGLVHEQAASSKKALRKLRHDTRE
;
A
#
# COMPACT_ATOMS: atom_id res chain seq x y z
N MET A 1 -5.54 -8.04 -29.95
CA MET A 1 -5.58 -7.53 -28.55
C MET A 1 -4.41 -6.55 -28.37
N ILE A 2 -4.67 -5.24 -28.26
CA ILE A 2 -3.63 -4.21 -28.13
C ILE A 2 -3.33 -4.00 -26.65
N PHE A 3 -2.14 -4.35 -26.21
CA PHE A 3 -1.71 -4.10 -24.83
C PHE A 3 -1.48 -2.61 -24.58
N SER A 4 -1.96 -2.10 -23.46
CA SER A 4 -1.63 -0.74 -23.02
C SER A 4 -0.13 -0.60 -22.71
N ARG A 5 0.40 0.64 -22.76
CA ARG A 5 1.81 0.92 -22.38
C ARG A 5 2.15 0.41 -20.99
N LYS A 6 1.18 0.47 -20.04
CA LYS A 6 1.33 -0.04 -18.68
C LYS A 6 1.48 -1.57 -18.69
N GLN A 7 0.63 -2.27 -19.43
CA GLN A 7 0.67 -3.73 -19.52
C GLN A 7 1.98 -4.22 -20.14
N LEU A 8 2.47 -3.57 -21.20
CA LEU A 8 3.77 -3.90 -21.82
C LEU A 8 4.93 -3.71 -20.83
N LYS A 9 4.90 -2.63 -20.04
CA LYS A 9 5.92 -2.38 -19.00
C LYS A 9 5.89 -3.46 -17.91
N HIS A 10 4.71 -3.91 -17.51
CA HIS A 10 4.55 -5.00 -16.55
C HIS A 10 5.10 -6.32 -17.11
N LEU A 11 4.71 -6.69 -18.33
CA LEU A 11 5.18 -7.92 -18.98
C LEU A 11 6.72 -7.96 -19.13
N ARG A 12 7.32 -6.86 -19.57
CA ARG A 12 8.79 -6.76 -19.68
C ARG A 12 9.49 -6.95 -18.33
N ARG A 13 8.90 -6.39 -17.25
CA ARG A 13 9.44 -6.55 -15.90
C ARG A 13 9.30 -7.97 -15.41
N ASP A 14 8.13 -8.57 -15.60
CA ASP A 14 7.86 -9.95 -15.19
C ASP A 14 8.80 -10.92 -15.90
N ALA A 15 9.03 -10.76 -17.22
CA ALA A 15 9.96 -11.55 -17.99
C ALA A 15 11.42 -11.39 -17.50
N LYS A 16 11.85 -10.13 -17.27
CA LYS A 16 13.19 -9.85 -16.72
C LYS A 16 13.38 -10.49 -15.34
N ASN A 17 12.40 -10.35 -14.45
CA ASN A 17 12.49 -10.92 -13.11
C ASN A 17 12.50 -12.45 -13.17
N ALA A 18 11.68 -13.07 -14.01
CA ALA A 18 11.65 -14.51 -14.20
C ALA A 18 12.99 -15.05 -14.70
N LEU A 19 13.64 -14.33 -15.62
CA LEU A 19 14.97 -14.70 -16.12
C LEU A 19 16.04 -14.64 -15.02
N LEU A 20 15.99 -13.63 -14.14
CA LEU A 20 17.03 -13.40 -13.13
C LEU A 20 16.79 -14.20 -11.83
N PHE A 21 15.53 -14.40 -11.42
CA PHE A 21 15.16 -14.95 -10.12
C PHE A 21 14.28 -16.22 -10.23
N GLY A 22 14.08 -16.71 -11.46
CA GLY A 22 13.25 -17.89 -11.73
C GLY A 22 11.74 -17.58 -11.65
N TRP A 23 10.92 -18.62 -11.72
CA TRP A 23 9.45 -18.49 -11.79
C TRP A 23 8.78 -18.04 -10.49
N HIS A 24 9.49 -18.05 -9.36
CA HIS A 24 9.04 -17.45 -8.10
C HIS A 24 9.34 -15.95 -7.99
N ALA A 25 9.89 -15.35 -9.04
CA ALA A 25 10.24 -13.94 -9.07
C ALA A 25 9.05 -13.01 -8.77
N PRO A 26 9.31 -11.81 -8.21
CA PRO A 26 8.27 -10.79 -8.03
C PRO A 26 7.66 -10.38 -9.36
N ARG A 27 6.34 -10.18 -9.40
CA ARG A 27 5.61 -9.69 -10.58
C ARG A 27 5.13 -8.26 -10.37
N ALA A 28 4.97 -7.54 -11.47
CA ALA A 28 4.43 -6.19 -11.44
C ALA A 28 2.96 -6.20 -10.99
N ALA A 29 2.61 -5.32 -10.08
CA ALA A 29 1.29 -5.23 -9.45
C ALA A 29 0.79 -6.53 -8.82
N GLU A 30 1.68 -7.43 -8.46
CA GLU A 30 1.35 -8.70 -7.82
C GLU A 30 0.55 -8.45 -6.54
N ARG A 31 -0.52 -9.24 -6.35
CA ARG A 31 -1.24 -9.30 -5.09
C ARG A 31 -0.46 -10.13 -4.10
N ILE A 32 -0.23 -9.53 -2.94
CA ILE A 32 0.31 -10.20 -1.77
C ILE A 32 -0.63 -9.99 -0.59
N PHE A 33 -0.54 -10.83 0.41
CA PHE A 33 -1.31 -10.75 1.63
C PHE A 33 -0.37 -10.49 2.81
N ILE A 34 -0.66 -9.47 3.60
CA ILE A 34 0.18 -9.08 4.73
C ILE A 34 -0.64 -8.82 5.98
N ALA A 35 -0.06 -9.10 7.14
CA ALA A 35 -0.59 -8.65 8.41
C ALA A 35 -0.23 -7.16 8.60
N PRO A 36 -1.19 -6.23 8.76
CA PRO A 36 -0.88 -4.82 9.02
C PRO A 36 -0.06 -4.63 10.31
N SER A 37 -0.22 -5.50 11.29
CA SER A 37 0.56 -5.51 12.54
C SER A 37 2.07 -5.70 12.30
N ALA A 38 2.46 -6.50 11.30
CA ALA A 38 3.85 -6.76 10.95
C ALA A 38 4.55 -5.56 10.29
N VAL A 39 3.81 -4.54 9.84
CA VAL A 39 4.36 -3.34 9.21
C VAL A 39 4.62 -2.28 10.28
N VAL A 40 5.88 -2.03 10.60
CA VAL A 40 6.30 -1.08 11.65
C VAL A 40 7.03 0.14 11.11
N THR A 41 7.39 0.14 9.82
CA THR A 41 8.09 1.24 9.16
C THR A 41 7.46 1.62 7.83
N TYR A 42 7.77 2.85 7.37
CA TYR A 42 7.44 3.29 6.03
C TYR A 42 8.65 3.83 5.28
N ALA A 43 8.66 3.71 3.96
CA ALA A 43 9.73 4.22 3.11
C ALA A 43 9.71 5.75 3.08
N GLN A 44 10.85 6.39 3.34
CA GLN A 44 10.98 7.86 3.30
C GLN A 44 10.71 8.42 1.91
N ARG A 45 11.16 7.71 0.88
CA ARG A 45 10.85 8.00 -0.52
C ARG A 45 9.85 6.97 -1.03
N SER A 46 8.67 7.44 -1.44
CA SER A 46 7.66 6.57 -2.03
C SER A 46 7.90 6.46 -3.54
N PRO A 47 8.39 5.31 -4.04
CA PRO A 47 8.53 5.09 -5.47
C PRO A 47 7.19 5.20 -6.19
N SER A 48 7.24 5.40 -7.51
CA SER A 48 6.05 5.38 -8.34
C SER A 48 5.38 4.00 -8.30
N ARG A 49 4.05 3.96 -8.45
CA ARG A 49 3.36 2.67 -8.69
C ARG A 49 3.86 1.98 -9.97
N SER A 50 4.49 2.72 -10.86
CA SER A 50 5.14 2.14 -12.04
C SER A 50 6.37 1.29 -11.71
N ASP A 51 6.90 1.37 -10.48
CA ASP A 51 8.03 0.57 -10.00
C ASP A 51 7.62 -0.72 -9.27
N THR A 52 6.32 -1.01 -9.26
CA THR A 52 5.77 -2.24 -8.65
C THR A 52 6.47 -3.49 -9.17
N GLY A 53 6.83 -4.42 -8.28
CA GLY A 53 7.55 -5.65 -8.60
C GLY A 53 9.00 -5.45 -9.05
N ARG A 54 9.56 -4.24 -8.96
CA ARG A 54 10.96 -3.98 -9.30
C ARG A 54 11.87 -4.54 -8.21
N VAL A 55 12.87 -5.30 -8.63
CA VAL A 55 13.92 -5.80 -7.74
C VAL A 55 15.08 -4.79 -7.74
N LEU A 56 15.54 -4.42 -6.56
CA LEU A 56 16.65 -3.50 -6.35
C LEU A 56 17.60 -4.05 -5.28
N SER A 57 18.90 -3.86 -5.51
CA SER A 57 19.96 -4.05 -4.53
C SER A 57 20.25 -2.76 -3.75
N GLY A 58 21.27 -2.78 -2.92
CA GLY A 58 21.75 -1.63 -2.15
C GLY A 58 20.98 -1.42 -0.85
N ASN A 59 20.99 -0.19 -0.30
CA ASN A 59 20.52 0.13 1.04
C ASN A 59 19.22 0.94 1.07
N TRP A 60 18.40 0.86 0.03
CA TRP A 60 17.15 1.61 -0.04
C TRP A 60 16.16 1.23 1.05
N ASP A 61 16.16 -0.03 1.46
CA ASP A 61 15.29 -0.61 2.50
C ASP A 61 15.67 -0.18 3.92
N LEU A 62 16.84 0.44 4.11
CA LEU A 62 17.27 1.07 5.35
C LEU A 62 16.82 2.54 5.45
N GLN A 63 16.35 3.15 4.36
CA GLN A 63 15.84 4.51 4.33
C GLN A 63 14.37 4.54 4.72
N VAL A 64 14.09 4.17 5.95
CA VAL A 64 12.75 4.06 6.52
C VAL A 64 12.58 4.93 7.76
N LYS A 65 11.32 5.18 8.13
CA LYS A 65 10.92 5.85 9.36
C LYS A 65 9.91 5.00 10.11
N PRO A 66 9.77 5.19 11.43
CA PRO A 66 8.68 4.59 12.21
C PRO A 66 7.32 4.91 11.62
N LEU A 67 6.44 3.93 11.55
CA LEU A 67 5.15 4.05 10.88
C LEU A 67 4.22 5.09 11.52
N ASP A 68 4.29 5.27 12.82
CA ASP A 68 3.53 6.26 13.60
C ASP A 68 3.92 7.71 13.27
N GLU A 69 5.11 7.95 12.71
CA GLU A 69 5.50 9.24 12.17
C GLU A 69 4.82 9.56 10.82
N HIS A 70 4.22 8.57 10.14
CA HIS A 70 3.57 8.83 8.86
C HIS A 70 2.30 9.68 9.04
N PRO A 71 2.21 10.90 8.45
CA PRO A 71 1.17 11.86 8.78
C PRO A 71 -0.25 11.29 8.68
N LYS A 72 -0.53 10.52 7.63
CA LYS A 72 -1.87 9.94 7.41
C LYS A 72 -2.19 8.80 8.36
N VAL A 73 -1.22 8.05 8.81
CA VAL A 73 -1.41 7.01 9.84
C VAL A 73 -1.69 7.69 11.17
N ARG A 74 -0.91 8.71 11.51
CA ARG A 74 -1.05 9.46 12.76
C ARG A 74 -2.41 10.13 12.89
N TYR A 75 -2.88 10.86 11.87
CA TYR A 75 -4.19 11.48 11.99
C TYR A 75 -5.34 10.47 11.96
N CYS A 76 -5.20 9.31 11.31
CA CYS A 76 -6.18 8.23 11.43
C CYS A 76 -6.23 7.65 12.86
N ILE A 77 -5.08 7.48 13.52
CA ILE A 77 -5.02 7.07 14.93
C ILE A 77 -5.73 8.12 15.80
N ASN A 78 -5.42 9.40 15.61
CA ASN A 78 -6.06 10.49 16.35
C ASN A 78 -7.59 10.50 16.16
N ARG A 79 -8.05 10.33 14.92
CA ARG A 79 -9.49 10.28 14.58
C ARG A 79 -10.19 9.08 15.17
N PHE A 80 -9.70 7.86 14.91
CA PHE A 80 -10.46 6.63 15.16
C PHE A 80 -10.15 5.97 16.50
N VAL A 81 -8.98 6.23 17.09
CA VAL A 81 -8.63 5.71 18.42
C VAL A 81 -8.89 6.73 19.51
N ARG A 82 -8.53 8.01 19.26
CA ARG A 82 -8.67 9.08 20.26
C ARG A 82 -9.99 9.86 20.14
N GLY A 83 -10.81 9.59 19.13
CA GLY A 83 -12.11 10.24 18.92
C GLY A 83 -12.06 11.70 18.50
N GLN A 84 -10.91 12.21 18.05
CA GLN A 84 -10.74 13.60 17.64
C GLN A 84 -11.48 13.91 16.33
N SER A 85 -11.89 15.17 16.14
CA SER A 85 -12.34 15.65 14.84
C SER A 85 -11.21 15.57 13.80
N TRP A 86 -11.53 15.62 12.51
CA TRP A 86 -10.49 15.63 11.46
C TRP A 86 -9.55 16.84 11.55
N GLU A 87 -10.03 17.95 12.11
CA GLU A 87 -9.24 19.16 12.35
C GLU A 87 -8.27 18.93 13.51
N GLU A 88 -8.73 18.53 14.69
CA GLU A 88 -7.90 18.22 15.86
C GLU A 88 -6.91 17.09 15.57
N ALA A 89 -7.31 16.10 14.77
CA ALA A 89 -6.45 15.00 14.34
C ALA A 89 -5.29 15.47 13.45
N GLY A 90 -5.35 16.68 12.89
CA GLY A 90 -4.34 17.28 12.01
C GLY A 90 -4.50 16.95 10.53
N ALA A 91 -5.62 16.33 10.12
CA ALA A 91 -5.88 15.99 8.72
C ALA A 91 -6.09 17.25 7.85
N ILE A 92 -6.82 18.24 8.38
CA ILE A 92 -7.09 19.51 7.69
C ILE A 92 -5.80 20.29 7.50
N GLU A 93 -4.96 20.41 8.53
CA GLU A 93 -3.66 21.08 8.43
C GLU A 93 -2.74 20.38 7.40
N HIS A 94 -2.72 19.05 7.42
CA HIS A 94 -1.96 18.27 6.45
C HIS A 94 -2.45 18.51 5.01
N ALA A 95 -3.77 18.56 4.81
CA ALA A 95 -4.36 18.87 3.49
C ALA A 95 -4.02 20.28 3.01
N LYS A 96 -4.08 21.30 3.90
CA LYS A 96 -3.67 22.68 3.61
C LYS A 96 -2.23 22.72 3.10
N LYS A 97 -1.30 22.15 3.86
CA LYS A 97 0.12 22.07 3.46
C LYS A 97 0.34 21.40 2.09
N LEU A 98 -0.46 20.39 1.75
CA LEU A 98 -0.36 19.75 0.44
C LEU A 98 -0.97 20.59 -0.69
N LEU A 99 -2.08 21.26 -0.45
CA LEU A 99 -2.68 22.21 -1.42
C LEU A 99 -1.70 23.32 -1.75
N ASP A 100 -1.13 23.98 -0.73
CA ASP A 100 -0.17 25.07 -0.90
C ASP A 100 1.09 24.63 -1.65
N LYS A 101 1.60 23.43 -1.33
CA LYS A 101 2.84 22.92 -1.92
C LYS A 101 2.68 22.31 -3.32
N ARG A 102 1.54 21.69 -3.61
CA ARG A 102 1.35 20.83 -4.79
C ARG A 102 0.07 21.11 -5.59
N GLY A 103 -0.74 22.06 -5.14
CA GLY A 103 -2.06 22.33 -5.72
C GLY A 103 -3.07 21.19 -5.55
N SER A 104 -2.75 20.15 -4.79
CA SER A 104 -3.68 19.05 -4.53
C SER A 104 -3.33 18.23 -3.29
N ALA A 105 -4.35 17.75 -2.58
CA ALA A 105 -4.25 16.79 -1.49
C ALA A 105 -5.02 15.52 -1.86
N ASP A 106 -4.35 14.37 -1.96
CA ASP A 106 -4.92 13.08 -2.41
C ASP A 106 -5.65 13.16 -3.78
N GLY A 107 -5.13 14.01 -4.68
CA GLY A 107 -5.74 14.27 -5.98
C GLY A 107 -6.96 15.20 -5.94
N ARG A 108 -7.31 15.75 -4.79
CA ARG A 108 -8.39 16.72 -4.58
C ARG A 108 -7.83 18.14 -4.60
N ARG A 109 -8.55 19.06 -5.22
CA ARG A 109 -8.08 20.46 -5.44
C ARG A 109 -8.90 21.49 -4.70
N SER A 110 -10.07 21.12 -4.17
CA SER A 110 -10.97 22.01 -3.44
C SER A 110 -11.28 21.48 -2.05
N TRP A 111 -11.68 22.39 -1.15
CA TRP A 111 -12.11 22.03 0.20
C TRP A 111 -13.32 21.12 0.20
N ALA A 112 -14.28 21.36 -0.68
CA ALA A 112 -15.47 20.52 -0.81
C ALA A 112 -15.10 19.06 -1.18
N GLU A 113 -14.13 18.88 -2.07
CA GLU A 113 -13.64 17.54 -2.42
C GLU A 113 -12.86 16.88 -1.26
N ILE A 114 -12.09 17.67 -0.50
CA ILE A 114 -11.35 17.17 0.66
C ILE A 114 -12.31 16.76 1.76
N SER A 115 -13.32 17.58 2.09
CA SER A 115 -14.34 17.26 3.10
C SER A 115 -15.08 15.97 2.74
N ARG A 116 -15.54 15.84 1.49
CA ARG A 116 -16.15 14.62 0.98
C ARG A 116 -15.23 13.41 1.12
N ARG A 117 -13.92 13.61 0.86
CA ARG A 117 -12.94 12.53 1.03
C ARG A 117 -12.79 12.10 2.49
N LEU A 118 -12.85 12.99 3.43
CA LEU A 118 -12.82 12.67 4.87
C LEU A 118 -14.07 11.89 5.31
N GLU A 119 -15.25 12.28 4.81
CA GLU A 119 -16.48 11.52 5.01
C GLU A 119 -16.43 10.11 4.42
N GLU A 120 -15.83 9.95 3.22
CA GLU A 120 -15.59 8.64 2.61
C GLU A 120 -14.67 7.77 3.47
N ILE A 121 -13.70 8.37 4.18
CA ILE A 121 -12.81 7.66 5.08
C ILE A 121 -13.55 7.22 6.35
N ASP A 122 -14.45 8.04 6.90
CA ASP A 122 -15.30 7.66 8.02
C ASP A 122 -16.23 6.48 7.65
N LYS A 123 -16.83 6.53 6.45
CA LYS A 123 -17.65 5.42 5.93
C LYS A 123 -16.84 4.14 5.76
N LEU A 124 -15.63 4.25 5.21
CA LEU A 124 -14.72 3.12 5.07
C LEU A 124 -14.34 2.50 6.42
N TYR A 125 -14.10 3.34 7.44
CA TYR A 125 -13.82 2.85 8.78
C TYR A 125 -14.99 2.03 9.33
N SER A 126 -16.23 2.53 9.18
CA SER A 126 -17.46 1.83 9.63
C SER A 126 -17.62 0.50 8.88
N GLU A 127 -17.44 0.47 7.54
CA GLU A 127 -17.52 -0.76 6.75
C GLU A 127 -16.47 -1.79 7.19
N LEU A 128 -15.22 -1.36 7.36
CA LEU A 128 -14.14 -2.28 7.76
C LEU A 128 -14.26 -2.73 9.23
N LYS A 129 -14.84 -1.91 10.10
CA LYS A 129 -15.13 -2.29 11.49
C LYS A 129 -16.16 -3.41 11.56
N GLU A 130 -17.18 -3.36 10.70
CA GLU A 130 -18.25 -4.36 10.61
C GLU A 130 -17.77 -5.62 9.89
N THR A 131 -17.20 -5.46 8.67
CA THR A 131 -16.85 -6.59 7.81
C THR A 131 -15.57 -7.30 8.22
N ARG A 132 -14.68 -6.63 8.95
CA ARG A 132 -13.34 -7.10 9.32
C ARG A 132 -12.49 -7.57 8.15
N ARG A 133 -12.82 -7.12 6.93
CA ARG A 133 -12.20 -7.62 5.69
C ARG A 133 -11.98 -6.51 4.67
N LEU A 134 -10.75 -6.35 4.21
CA LEU A 134 -10.44 -5.50 3.06
C LEU A 134 -10.57 -6.31 1.76
N LYS A 135 -11.43 -5.84 0.84
CA LYS A 135 -11.62 -6.45 -0.48
C LYS A 135 -10.37 -6.28 -1.34
N THR A 136 -10.07 -7.28 -2.15
CA THR A 136 -9.06 -7.17 -3.22
C THR A 136 -9.56 -6.25 -4.34
N SER A 137 -8.63 -5.76 -5.18
CA SER A 137 -9.02 -5.02 -6.40
C SER A 137 -9.89 -5.87 -7.33
N ALA A 138 -9.66 -7.18 -7.39
CA ALA A 138 -10.46 -8.11 -8.18
C ALA A 138 -11.90 -8.21 -7.68
N GLU A 139 -12.09 -8.36 -6.38
CA GLU A 139 -13.42 -8.38 -5.75
C GLU A 139 -14.16 -7.05 -5.91
N PHE A 140 -13.43 -5.94 -5.76
CA PHE A 140 -14.01 -4.60 -5.90
C PHE A 140 -14.47 -4.31 -7.35
N LEU A 141 -13.71 -4.76 -8.35
CA LEU A 141 -13.99 -4.52 -9.76
C LEU A 141 -14.81 -5.66 -10.40
N ASN A 142 -15.14 -6.71 -9.65
CA ASN A 142 -15.76 -7.94 -10.15
C ASN A 142 -15.02 -8.53 -11.37
N GLN A 143 -13.71 -8.62 -11.29
CA GLN A 143 -12.83 -9.06 -12.37
C GLN A 143 -11.87 -10.14 -11.88
N ALA A 144 -11.68 -11.19 -12.69
CA ALA A 144 -10.65 -12.19 -12.42
C ALA A 144 -9.25 -11.59 -12.67
N SER A 145 -8.52 -11.28 -11.60
CA SER A 145 -7.16 -10.75 -11.68
C SER A 145 -6.32 -11.18 -10.49
N SER A 146 -5.09 -11.63 -10.76
CA SER A 146 -4.06 -11.86 -9.75
C SER A 146 -3.27 -10.58 -9.40
N ARG A 147 -3.60 -9.46 -10.04
CA ARG A 147 -2.94 -8.17 -9.81
C ARG A 147 -3.74 -7.32 -8.83
N GLU A 148 -3.03 -6.55 -8.02
CA GLU A 148 -3.60 -5.65 -7.02
C GLU A 148 -3.30 -4.19 -7.40
N ASP A 149 -3.91 -3.75 -8.50
CA ASP A 149 -3.77 -2.36 -8.95
C ASP A 149 -4.45 -1.40 -7.95
N SER A 150 -3.75 -0.33 -7.59
CA SER A 150 -4.23 0.68 -6.63
C SER A 150 -4.45 0.22 -5.19
N GLY A 151 -4.02 -0.98 -4.82
CA GLY A 151 -4.04 -1.51 -3.46
C GLY A 151 -3.17 -0.74 -2.46
N VAL A 152 -3.12 -1.20 -1.22
CA VAL A 152 -2.11 -0.81 -0.24
C VAL A 152 -0.74 -1.19 -0.80
N TYR A 153 0.21 -0.24 -0.81
CA TYR A 153 1.50 -0.44 -1.48
C TYR A 153 2.57 -0.84 -0.46
N ILE A 154 3.11 -2.04 -0.62
CA ILE A 154 4.05 -2.65 0.32
C ILE A 154 5.34 -3.02 -0.41
N HIS A 155 6.48 -2.57 0.13
CA HIS A 155 7.80 -3.02 -0.27
C HIS A 155 8.24 -4.19 0.59
N ILE A 156 9.20 -4.96 0.10
CA ILE A 156 9.78 -6.09 0.83
C ILE A 156 11.28 -5.84 1.00
N ASP A 157 11.72 -5.77 2.27
CA ASP A 157 13.12 -5.54 2.63
C ASP A 157 14.00 -6.77 2.34
N ARG A 158 15.30 -6.65 2.59
CA ARG A 158 16.29 -7.73 2.41
C ARG A 158 16.02 -8.98 3.23
N PHE A 159 15.29 -8.87 4.31
CA PHE A 159 14.91 -9.98 5.19
C PHE A 159 13.52 -10.55 4.89
N GLY A 160 12.83 -10.04 3.87
CA GLY A 160 11.47 -10.43 3.51
C GLY A 160 10.38 -9.77 4.36
N ARG A 161 10.69 -8.71 5.12
CA ARG A 161 9.74 -7.99 5.97
C ARG A 161 9.04 -6.89 5.19
N PRO A 162 7.76 -6.61 5.49
CA PRO A 162 7.00 -5.58 4.80
C PRO A 162 7.35 -4.16 5.29
N ILE A 163 7.54 -3.24 4.34
CA ILE A 163 7.70 -1.80 4.55
C ILE A 163 6.53 -1.08 3.88
N PHE A 164 5.87 -0.18 4.56
CA PHE A 164 4.78 0.60 3.96
C PHE A 164 5.30 1.57 2.90
N GLY A 165 4.77 1.47 1.69
CA GLY A 165 5.20 2.26 0.53
C GLY A 165 4.44 3.58 0.35
N GLY A 166 3.69 4.05 1.34
CA GLY A 166 3.05 5.37 1.36
C GLY A 166 1.85 5.53 0.42
N LYS A 167 1.25 4.45 -0.09
CA LYS A 167 0.04 4.52 -0.93
C LYS A 167 -1.06 3.59 -0.39
N GLY A 168 -2.32 4.01 -0.53
CA GLY A 168 -3.45 3.35 0.13
C GLY A 168 -3.46 3.61 1.65
N CYS A 169 -2.94 4.78 2.07
CA CYS A 169 -2.64 5.12 3.46
C CYS A 169 -3.84 4.97 4.40
N HIS A 170 -5.01 5.47 4.00
CA HIS A 170 -6.20 5.40 4.85
C HIS A 170 -6.68 3.96 5.04
N ARG A 171 -6.76 3.17 3.94
CA ARG A 171 -7.11 1.74 4.02
C ARG A 171 -6.16 0.98 4.94
N PHE A 172 -4.86 1.21 4.74
CA PHE A 172 -3.82 0.58 5.55
C PHE A 172 -3.92 0.98 7.03
N ALA A 173 -4.03 2.29 7.32
CA ALA A 173 -4.14 2.80 8.69
C ALA A 173 -5.37 2.25 9.42
N ILE A 174 -6.53 2.25 8.75
CA ILE A 174 -7.77 1.71 9.30
C ILE A 174 -7.65 0.21 9.58
N CYS A 175 -7.12 -0.56 8.63
CA CYS A 175 -6.93 -2.00 8.82
C CYS A 175 -5.99 -2.29 10.01
N LYS A 176 -4.93 -1.49 10.19
CA LYS A 176 -4.02 -1.62 11.32
C LYS A 176 -4.68 -1.25 12.65
N ILE A 177 -5.45 -0.16 12.70
CA ILE A 177 -6.19 0.29 13.88
C ILE A 177 -7.25 -0.74 14.31
N LEU A 178 -7.89 -1.37 13.35
CA LEU A 178 -8.90 -2.39 13.58
C LEU A 178 -8.32 -3.79 13.81
N ASP A 179 -7.00 -3.96 13.85
CA ASP A 179 -6.34 -5.27 13.97
C ASP A 179 -6.89 -6.31 12.99
N ILE A 180 -7.08 -5.91 11.72
CA ILE A 180 -7.47 -6.86 10.69
C ILE A 180 -6.28 -7.79 10.43
N PRO A 181 -6.45 -9.12 10.61
CA PRO A 181 -5.31 -10.02 10.65
C PRO A 181 -4.50 -10.06 9.36
N VAL A 182 -5.17 -10.04 8.21
CA VAL A 182 -4.53 -10.11 6.88
C VAL A 182 -5.28 -9.23 5.88
N ILE A 183 -4.52 -8.47 5.08
CA ILE A 183 -5.08 -7.63 4.02
C ILE A 183 -4.39 -7.88 2.67
N PRO A 184 -5.12 -7.72 1.55
CA PRO A 184 -4.49 -7.68 0.23
C PRO A 184 -3.67 -6.40 0.06
N ALA A 185 -2.51 -6.52 -0.55
CA ALA A 185 -1.61 -5.43 -0.84
C ALA A 185 -0.97 -5.58 -2.21
N GLN A 186 -0.63 -4.45 -2.82
CA GLN A 186 0.14 -4.40 -4.06
C GLN A 186 1.63 -4.50 -3.74
N LEU A 187 2.31 -5.49 -4.31
CA LEU A 187 3.75 -5.63 -4.21
C LEU A 187 4.46 -4.42 -4.83
N GLY A 188 5.28 -3.75 -4.04
CA GLY A 188 6.10 -2.62 -4.43
C GLY A 188 7.49 -3.01 -4.89
N LEU A 189 8.52 -2.37 -4.32
CA LEU A 189 9.91 -2.78 -4.48
C LEU A 189 10.19 -4.04 -3.69
N VAL A 190 11.09 -4.86 -4.22
CA VAL A 190 11.60 -6.05 -3.52
C VAL A 190 13.11 -5.96 -3.47
N HIS A 191 13.70 -6.20 -2.31
CA HIS A 191 15.15 -6.27 -2.20
C HIS A 191 15.66 -7.53 -2.90
N GLU A 192 16.82 -7.44 -3.55
CA GLU A 192 17.41 -8.54 -4.32
C GLU A 192 17.61 -9.80 -3.49
N GLN A 193 18.04 -9.67 -2.23
CA GLN A 193 18.20 -10.81 -1.31
C GLN A 193 16.84 -11.50 -1.03
N ALA A 194 15.77 -10.74 -0.86
CA ALA A 194 14.44 -11.29 -0.68
C ALA A 194 13.91 -11.94 -1.96
N ALA A 195 14.19 -11.34 -3.14
CA ALA A 195 13.81 -11.91 -4.44
C ALA A 195 14.54 -13.24 -4.73
N SER A 196 15.80 -13.36 -4.32
CA SER A 196 16.60 -14.58 -4.42
C SER A 196 16.15 -15.67 -3.44
N SER A 197 15.48 -15.30 -2.34
CA SER A 197 14.93 -16.22 -1.35
C SER A 197 13.58 -16.74 -1.81
N LYS A 198 13.51 -18.02 -2.26
CA LYS A 198 12.25 -18.67 -2.65
C LYS A 198 11.16 -18.65 -1.55
N LYS A 199 11.55 -18.51 -0.29
CA LYS A 199 10.63 -18.55 0.87
C LYS A 199 10.00 -17.19 1.17
N ALA A 200 10.71 -16.07 0.94
CA ALA A 200 10.29 -14.74 1.39
C ALA A 200 8.95 -14.31 0.76
N LEU A 201 8.80 -14.43 -0.55
CA LEU A 201 7.58 -14.05 -1.26
C LEU A 201 6.50 -15.13 -1.23
N ARG A 202 6.88 -16.41 -1.10
CA ARG A 202 5.92 -17.52 -1.11
C ARG A 202 4.86 -17.37 -0.02
N LYS A 203 5.26 -17.03 1.20
CA LYS A 203 4.34 -16.84 2.34
C LYS A 203 3.34 -15.71 2.10
N LEU A 204 3.72 -14.68 1.35
CA LEU A 204 2.90 -13.50 1.10
C LEU A 204 1.89 -13.69 -0.04
N ARG A 205 1.96 -14.79 -0.80
CA ARG A 205 1.08 -15.09 -1.93
C ARG A 205 -0.18 -15.86 -1.56
N HIS A 206 -0.18 -16.48 -0.38
CA HIS A 206 -1.33 -17.25 0.08
C HIS A 206 -2.30 -16.34 0.82
N ASP A 207 -3.57 -16.40 0.42
CA ASP A 207 -4.67 -15.76 1.14
C ASP A 207 -4.97 -16.60 2.38
N THR A 208 -4.73 -16.04 3.54
CA THR A 208 -4.98 -16.70 4.85
C THR A 208 -6.10 -16.02 5.60
N ARG A 209 -7.03 -15.36 4.86
CA ARG A 209 -8.18 -14.65 5.44
C ARG A 209 -9.37 -15.56 5.76
N GLU A 210 -9.24 -16.87 5.51
CA GLU A 210 -10.24 -17.89 5.84
C GLU A 210 -10.10 -18.38 7.27
#